data_dbf2c52daca18a79b1c10178311d706a
#
_entry.id   dbf2c52daca18a79b1c10178311d706a
#
_cell.length_a   1.000
_cell.length_b   1.000
_cell.length_c   1.000
_cell.angle_alpha   90.00
_cell.angle_beta   90.00
_cell.angle_gamma   90.00
#
_symmetry.space_group_name_H-M   'P 1'
#
loop_
_entity.id
_entity.type
_entity.pdbx_description
1 polymer ?
#
loop_
_entity_poly.entity_id
_entity_poly.type
_entity_poly.pdbx_seq_one_letter_code
_entity_poly.pdbx_strand_id
1 'polypeptide(L)'
;MLPGEDGVSLLRRMKASPNFRDIPVVMATARGAEYDKIQSLDLGADDYLVKPFGVMEMVSRVKAVLRRCRPQETGHVLSAGGISLDPERRTVTVEGQRVQLTYKEFELLRLFLSRPGMAFTREQLYTQVWDMAYMDDSRTLDMHIRTLRQKLGNCGRLIETVRNVGYRLEATP
;
A
#
# COMPACT_ATOMS: atom_id res chain seq x y z
N MET A 1 17.23 10.12 -14.85
CA MET A 1 18.22 10.40 -13.80
C MET A 1 18.01 11.83 -13.36
N LEU A 2 17.90 12.05 -12.07
CA LEU A 2 17.88 13.40 -11.49
C LEU A 2 19.34 13.82 -11.26
N PRO A 3 19.70 15.10 -11.45
CA PRO A 3 21.05 15.56 -11.15
C PRO A 3 21.33 15.42 -9.64
N GLY A 4 22.32 14.63 -9.27
CA GLY A 4 22.87 14.55 -7.90
C GLY A 4 22.31 13.46 -6.99
N GLU A 5 21.07 13.00 -7.15
CA GLU A 5 20.48 11.92 -6.32
C GLU A 5 19.56 11.04 -7.17
N ASP A 6 19.60 9.71 -6.96
CA ASP A 6 18.67 8.81 -7.64
C ASP A 6 17.28 8.83 -6.97
N GLY A 7 16.24 8.50 -7.77
CA GLY A 7 14.87 8.55 -7.31
C GLY A 7 14.54 7.58 -6.17
N VAL A 8 15.24 6.45 -6.10
CA VAL A 8 15.03 5.41 -5.07
C VAL A 8 15.56 5.90 -3.72
N SER A 9 16.75 6.55 -3.73
CA SER A 9 17.35 7.18 -2.55
C SER A 9 16.48 8.30 -2.02
N LEU A 10 15.93 9.14 -2.92
CA LEU A 10 14.98 10.21 -2.56
C LEU A 10 13.71 9.63 -1.93
N LEU A 11 13.11 8.59 -2.53
CA LEU A 11 11.94 7.91 -1.98
C LEU A 11 12.20 7.38 -0.57
N ARG A 12 13.33 6.68 -0.37
CA ARG A 12 13.74 6.17 0.95
C ARG A 12 13.81 7.28 1.99
N ARG A 13 14.43 8.40 1.64
CA ARG A 13 14.55 9.57 2.52
C ARG A 13 13.18 10.19 2.83
N MET A 14 12.31 10.32 1.84
CA MET A 14 10.94 10.80 2.05
C MET A 14 10.15 9.89 3.00
N LYS A 15 10.20 8.58 2.78
CA LYS A 15 9.45 7.61 3.61
C LYS A 15 10.04 7.44 5.02
N ALA A 16 11.32 7.76 5.22
CA ALA A 16 11.95 7.82 6.55
C ALA A 16 11.62 9.11 7.33
N SER A 17 11.21 10.18 6.64
CA SER A 17 10.92 11.46 7.27
C SER A 17 9.51 11.51 7.85
N PRO A 18 9.30 11.89 9.12
CA PRO A 18 7.98 12.05 9.70
C PRO A 18 7.07 13.03 8.96
N ASN A 19 7.64 14.05 8.31
CA ASN A 19 6.90 15.10 7.61
C ASN A 19 6.46 14.69 6.18
N PHE A 20 7.15 13.72 5.56
CA PHE A 20 6.93 13.37 4.15
C PHE A 20 6.47 11.92 3.91
N ARG A 21 6.57 11.05 4.92
CA ARG A 21 6.27 9.62 4.78
C ARG A 21 4.84 9.33 4.34
N ASP A 22 3.88 10.17 4.76
CA ASP A 22 2.46 10.02 4.47
C ASP A 22 2.07 10.61 3.10
N ILE A 23 3.01 11.27 2.42
CA ILE A 23 2.80 11.79 1.06
C ILE A 23 2.85 10.61 0.08
N PRO A 24 1.78 10.40 -0.72
CA PRO A 24 1.80 9.38 -1.76
C PRO A 24 2.79 9.75 -2.86
N VAL A 25 3.51 8.74 -3.34
CA VAL A 25 4.60 8.90 -4.31
C VAL A 25 4.37 8.03 -5.54
N VAL A 26 4.40 8.64 -6.71
CA VAL A 26 4.41 7.95 -8.01
C VAL A 26 5.82 8.03 -8.58
N MET A 27 6.44 6.87 -8.81
CA MET A 27 7.79 6.80 -9.37
C MET A 27 7.75 6.73 -10.90
N ALA A 28 8.55 7.57 -11.57
CA ALA A 28 8.73 7.53 -13.01
C ALA A 28 10.07 6.89 -13.37
N THR A 29 10.06 5.69 -13.97
CA THR A 29 11.27 4.90 -14.27
C THR A 29 11.45 4.65 -15.76
N ALA A 30 12.68 4.32 -16.18
CA ALA A 30 12.97 3.92 -17.55
C ALA A 30 12.55 2.47 -17.81
N ARG A 31 12.22 2.14 -19.05
CA ARG A 31 11.89 0.77 -19.50
C ARG A 31 13.12 -0.13 -19.28
N GLY A 32 12.94 -1.24 -18.56
CA GLY A 32 14.04 -2.20 -18.28
C GLY A 32 14.56 -2.17 -16.83
N ALA A 33 14.18 -1.18 -16.02
CA ALA A 33 14.53 -1.13 -14.60
C ALA A 33 13.52 -1.94 -13.75
N GLU A 34 13.35 -3.24 -14.05
CA GLU A 34 12.43 -4.11 -13.29
C GLU A 34 12.89 -4.22 -11.82
N TYR A 35 14.19 -4.20 -11.60
CA TYR A 35 14.78 -4.17 -10.27
C TYR A 35 14.44 -2.89 -9.50
N ASP A 36 14.55 -1.73 -10.16
CA ASP A 36 14.21 -0.43 -9.55
C ASP A 36 12.70 -0.33 -9.24
N LYS A 37 11.86 -0.97 -10.06
CA LYS A 37 10.41 -1.06 -9.85
C LYS A 37 10.09 -1.85 -8.58
N ILE A 38 10.67 -3.05 -8.42
CA ILE A 38 10.48 -3.90 -7.24
C ILE A 38 11.00 -3.17 -6.00
N GLN A 39 12.21 -2.61 -6.06
CA GLN A 39 12.82 -1.89 -4.95
C GLN A 39 12.03 -0.64 -4.57
N SER A 40 11.47 0.10 -5.53
CA SER A 40 10.65 1.29 -5.25
C SER A 40 9.34 0.93 -4.55
N LEU A 41 8.71 -0.18 -4.92
CA LEU A 41 7.50 -0.68 -4.28
C LEU A 41 7.78 -1.15 -2.85
N ASP A 42 8.90 -1.86 -2.63
CA ASP A 42 9.36 -2.26 -1.30
C ASP A 42 9.60 -1.08 -0.37
N LEU A 43 10.09 0.02 -0.92
CA LEU A 43 10.34 1.28 -0.21
C LEU A 43 9.07 2.12 0.02
N GLY A 44 7.91 1.67 -0.50
CA GLY A 44 6.62 2.30 -0.25
C GLY A 44 6.18 3.32 -1.29
N ALA A 45 6.63 3.21 -2.54
CA ALA A 45 5.98 3.92 -3.64
C ALA A 45 4.53 3.46 -3.81
N ASP A 46 3.62 4.39 -4.10
CA ASP A 46 2.19 4.11 -4.22
C ASP A 46 1.81 3.66 -5.62
N ASP A 47 2.56 4.09 -6.63
CA ASP A 47 2.43 3.68 -8.02
C ASP A 47 3.73 3.99 -8.79
N TYR A 48 3.84 3.48 -10.03
CA TYR A 48 4.96 3.77 -10.91
C TYR A 48 4.48 3.99 -12.35
N LEU A 49 5.29 4.75 -13.10
CA LEU A 49 5.14 5.03 -14.53
C LEU A 49 6.40 4.60 -15.28
N VAL A 50 6.26 3.92 -16.40
CA VAL A 50 7.38 3.54 -17.26
C VAL A 50 7.55 4.56 -18.38
N LYS A 51 8.72 5.20 -18.45
CA LYS A 51 9.06 6.13 -19.54
C LYS A 51 9.34 5.36 -20.84
N PRO A 52 8.85 5.86 -22.00
CA PRO A 52 7.99 7.03 -22.17
C PRO A 52 6.53 6.75 -21.81
N PHE A 53 5.87 7.70 -21.13
CA PHE A 53 4.45 7.63 -20.78
C PHE A 53 3.67 8.82 -21.34
N GLY A 54 2.40 8.62 -21.61
CA GLY A 54 1.50 9.68 -22.06
C GLY A 54 1.07 10.58 -20.89
N VAL A 55 0.85 11.88 -21.20
CA VAL A 55 0.34 12.84 -20.20
C VAL A 55 -0.97 12.36 -19.57
N MET A 56 -1.87 11.79 -20.37
CA MET A 56 -3.15 11.27 -19.87
C MET A 56 -2.99 10.09 -18.93
N GLU A 57 -2.02 9.22 -19.16
CA GLU A 57 -1.68 8.13 -18.27
C GLU A 57 -1.19 8.67 -16.93
N MET A 58 -0.25 9.63 -16.94
CA MET A 58 0.26 10.27 -15.73
C MET A 58 -0.89 10.94 -14.94
N VAL A 59 -1.75 11.71 -15.62
CA VAL A 59 -2.90 12.38 -14.98
C VAL A 59 -3.87 11.37 -14.37
N SER A 60 -4.16 10.27 -15.07
CA SER A 60 -5.03 9.21 -14.55
C SER A 60 -4.45 8.57 -13.28
N ARG A 61 -3.16 8.24 -13.27
CA ARG A 61 -2.49 7.65 -12.11
C ARG A 61 -2.44 8.60 -10.93
N VAL A 62 -2.07 9.87 -11.15
CA VAL A 62 -2.08 10.89 -10.11
C VAL A 62 -3.48 11.09 -9.53
N LYS A 63 -4.52 11.19 -10.38
CA LYS A 63 -5.92 11.30 -9.92
C LYS A 63 -6.35 10.08 -9.11
N ALA A 64 -5.98 8.87 -9.54
CA ALA A 64 -6.28 7.63 -8.85
C ALA A 64 -5.62 7.60 -7.46
N VAL A 65 -4.36 8.01 -7.35
CA VAL A 65 -3.66 8.12 -6.06
C VAL A 65 -4.30 9.18 -5.17
N LEU A 66 -4.58 10.38 -5.68
CA LEU A 66 -5.17 11.49 -4.90
C LEU A 66 -6.62 11.22 -4.44
N ARG A 67 -7.44 10.51 -5.25
CA ARG A 67 -8.82 10.13 -4.87
C ARG A 67 -8.82 9.29 -3.60
N ARG A 68 -7.82 8.47 -3.40
CA ARG A 68 -7.64 7.60 -2.24
C ARG A 68 -7.13 8.36 -1.00
N CYS A 69 -6.53 9.54 -1.21
CA CYS A 69 -6.08 10.42 -0.13
C CYS A 69 -7.23 11.21 0.52
N ARG A 70 -8.45 11.17 -0.04
CA ARG A 70 -9.61 11.80 0.59
C ARG A 70 -10.10 10.92 1.74
N PRO A 71 -10.31 11.48 2.93
CA PRO A 71 -10.96 10.77 4.03
C PRO A 71 -12.36 10.33 3.56
N GLN A 72 -12.63 9.03 3.53
CA GLN A 72 -14.01 8.57 3.49
C GLN A 72 -14.58 8.73 4.90
N GLU A 73 -15.70 9.46 5.01
CA GLU A 73 -16.45 9.68 6.24
C GLU A 73 -17.01 8.34 6.76
N THR A 74 -16.24 7.65 7.58
CA THR A 74 -16.75 6.64 8.50
C THR A 74 -15.88 6.66 9.75
N GLY A 75 -16.27 7.49 10.71
CA GLY A 75 -15.54 7.78 11.95
C GLY A 75 -15.50 6.65 12.97
N HIS A 76 -15.32 5.41 12.57
CA HIS A 76 -15.15 4.29 13.50
C HIS A 76 -13.75 3.70 13.38
N VAL A 77 -13.06 3.62 14.52
CA VAL A 77 -11.81 2.87 14.65
C VAL A 77 -12.07 1.41 14.30
N LEU A 78 -11.36 0.90 13.30
CA LEU A 78 -11.43 -0.49 12.89
C LEU A 78 -10.44 -1.32 13.72
N SER A 79 -10.87 -2.45 14.27
CA SER A 79 -9.97 -3.26 15.08
C SER A 79 -10.20 -4.76 14.90
N ALA A 80 -9.12 -5.53 14.95
CA ALA A 80 -9.13 -6.99 15.00
C ALA A 80 -7.79 -7.50 15.56
N GLY A 81 -7.82 -8.48 16.47
CA GLY A 81 -6.65 -9.24 16.91
C GLY A 81 -5.47 -8.39 17.41
N GLY A 82 -5.73 -7.33 18.18
CA GLY A 82 -4.69 -6.42 18.70
C GLY A 82 -4.28 -5.31 17.72
N ILE A 83 -4.80 -5.30 16.50
CA ILE A 83 -4.62 -4.22 15.52
C ILE A 83 -5.75 -3.21 15.70
N SER A 84 -5.42 -1.92 15.70
CA SER A 84 -6.39 -0.83 15.69
C SER A 84 -5.98 0.20 14.63
N LEU A 85 -6.92 0.59 13.78
CA LEU A 85 -6.73 1.53 12.69
C LEU A 85 -7.77 2.64 12.78
N ASP A 86 -7.32 3.87 12.91
CA ASP A 86 -8.15 5.08 12.85
C ASP A 86 -8.07 5.66 11.43
N PRO A 87 -9.16 5.59 10.65
CA PRO A 87 -9.16 6.09 9.28
C PRO A 87 -9.03 7.60 9.17
N GLU A 88 -9.59 8.35 10.14
CA GLU A 88 -9.59 9.81 10.14
C GLU A 88 -8.21 10.37 10.47
N ARG A 89 -7.59 9.82 11.50
CA ARG A 89 -6.25 10.24 11.93
C ARG A 89 -5.14 9.56 11.12
N ARG A 90 -5.50 8.59 10.26
CA ARG A 90 -4.57 7.72 9.53
C ARG A 90 -3.50 7.12 10.44
N THR A 91 -3.91 6.65 11.62
CA THR A 91 -3.02 6.02 12.57
C THR A 91 -3.32 4.54 12.72
N VAL A 92 -2.26 3.76 12.93
CA VAL A 92 -2.36 2.32 13.20
C VAL A 92 -1.58 2.02 14.46
N THR A 93 -2.18 1.22 15.33
CA THR A 93 -1.50 0.64 16.48
C THR A 93 -1.64 -0.87 16.47
N VAL A 94 -0.59 -1.55 16.92
CA VAL A 94 -0.56 -2.99 17.15
C VAL A 94 -0.18 -3.22 18.60
N GLU A 95 -1.05 -3.90 19.36
CA GLU A 95 -0.86 -4.11 20.80
C GLU A 95 -0.58 -2.79 21.57
N GLY A 96 -1.24 -1.70 21.15
CA GLY A 96 -1.07 -0.35 21.70
C GLY A 96 0.16 0.42 21.20
N GLN A 97 1.05 -0.20 20.46
CA GLN A 97 2.26 0.41 19.89
C GLN A 97 1.96 1.00 18.50
N ARG A 98 2.35 2.25 18.27
CA ARG A 98 2.14 2.91 16.96
C ARG A 98 3.00 2.27 15.88
N VAL A 99 2.39 1.88 14.77
CA VAL A 99 3.05 1.29 13.60
C VAL A 99 2.95 2.23 12.41
N GLN A 100 4.04 2.37 11.67
CA GLN A 100 4.11 3.24 10.49
C GLN A 100 3.91 2.43 9.22
N LEU A 101 2.80 2.68 8.55
CA LEU A 101 2.47 2.07 7.27
C LEU A 101 2.64 3.08 6.14
N THR A 102 3.00 2.57 4.95
CA THR A 102 2.88 3.36 3.72
C THR A 102 1.41 3.49 3.33
N TYR A 103 1.12 4.37 2.37
CA TYR A 103 -0.25 4.60 1.92
C TYR A 103 -0.95 3.29 1.49
N LYS A 104 -0.29 2.46 0.67
CA LYS A 104 -0.86 1.20 0.17
C LYS A 104 -1.04 0.16 1.26
N GLU A 105 -0.08 0.03 2.16
CA GLU A 105 -0.19 -0.86 3.32
C GLU A 105 -1.36 -0.46 4.22
N PHE A 106 -1.54 0.85 4.45
CA PHE A 106 -2.66 1.38 5.22
C PHE A 106 -4.00 1.04 4.56
N GLU A 107 -4.14 1.29 3.25
CA GLU A 107 -5.39 1.01 2.52
C GLU A 107 -5.70 -0.50 2.45
N LEU A 108 -4.69 -1.34 2.27
CA LEU A 108 -4.84 -2.80 2.36
C LEU A 108 -5.35 -3.22 3.75
N LEU A 109 -4.72 -2.71 4.81
CA LEU A 109 -5.13 -3.03 6.18
C LEU A 109 -6.54 -2.52 6.48
N ARG A 110 -6.88 -1.28 6.05
CA ARG A 110 -8.22 -0.72 6.19
C ARG A 110 -9.27 -1.59 5.50
N LEU A 111 -8.98 -2.06 4.29
CA LEU A 111 -9.88 -2.93 3.55
C LEU A 111 -10.09 -4.26 4.27
N PHE A 112 -9.03 -4.89 4.76
CA PHE A 112 -9.11 -6.12 5.54
C PHE A 112 -9.90 -5.93 6.83
N LEU A 113 -9.63 -4.87 7.58
CA LEU A 113 -10.32 -4.57 8.84
C LEU A 113 -11.79 -4.16 8.65
N SER A 114 -12.16 -3.66 7.48
CA SER A 114 -13.56 -3.34 7.17
C SER A 114 -14.43 -4.58 6.97
N ARG A 115 -13.82 -5.72 6.65
CA ARG A 115 -14.51 -7.00 6.40
C ARG A 115 -13.67 -8.19 6.91
N PRO A 116 -13.53 -8.33 8.24
CA PRO A 116 -12.78 -9.43 8.83
C PRO A 116 -13.35 -10.80 8.40
N GLY A 117 -12.50 -11.78 8.16
CA GLY A 117 -12.87 -13.12 7.69
C GLY A 117 -13.19 -13.23 6.20
N MET A 118 -13.40 -12.11 5.50
CA MET A 118 -13.66 -12.14 4.06
C MET A 118 -12.37 -12.41 3.28
N ALA A 119 -12.42 -13.41 2.38
CA ALA A 119 -11.35 -13.66 1.42
C ALA A 119 -11.52 -12.73 0.21
N PHE A 120 -10.53 -11.88 -0.01
CA PHE A 120 -10.44 -11.03 -1.19
C PHE A 120 -9.59 -11.68 -2.26
N THR A 121 -10.02 -11.62 -3.52
CA THR A 121 -9.16 -12.02 -4.65
C THR A 121 -8.03 -11.00 -4.85
N ARG A 122 -6.94 -11.43 -5.51
CA ARG A 122 -5.86 -10.51 -5.88
C ARG A 122 -6.35 -9.35 -6.74
N GLU A 123 -7.24 -9.63 -7.67
CA GLU A 123 -7.88 -8.63 -8.52
C GLU A 123 -8.69 -7.63 -7.70
N GLN A 124 -9.53 -8.10 -6.76
CA GLN A 124 -10.32 -7.23 -5.89
C GLN A 124 -9.43 -6.32 -5.04
N LEU A 125 -8.38 -6.85 -4.41
CA LEU A 125 -7.44 -6.06 -3.62
C LEU A 125 -6.71 -5.04 -4.48
N TYR A 126 -6.23 -5.45 -5.66
CA TYR A 126 -5.52 -4.57 -6.57
C TYR A 126 -6.45 -3.44 -7.06
N THR A 127 -7.62 -3.78 -7.57
CA THR A 127 -8.58 -2.80 -8.08
C THR A 127 -9.03 -1.81 -7.00
N GLN A 128 -9.33 -2.29 -5.80
CA GLN A 128 -9.82 -1.42 -4.72
C GLN A 128 -8.72 -0.53 -4.11
N VAL A 129 -7.47 -1.00 -4.08
CA VAL A 129 -6.36 -0.25 -3.48
C VAL A 129 -5.60 0.57 -4.52
N TRP A 130 -5.44 0.09 -5.76
CA TRP A 130 -4.75 0.83 -6.83
C TRP A 130 -5.70 1.55 -7.77
N ASP A 131 -7.01 1.19 -7.73
CA ASP A 131 -8.07 1.75 -8.59
C ASP A 131 -7.72 1.66 -10.09
N MET A 132 -7.13 0.56 -10.45
CA MET A 132 -6.68 0.24 -11.80
C MET A 132 -7.14 -1.17 -12.15
N ALA A 133 -7.36 -1.42 -13.45
CA ALA A 133 -7.58 -2.77 -13.92
C ALA A 133 -6.38 -3.66 -13.54
N TYR A 134 -6.66 -4.83 -13.02
CA TYR A 134 -5.64 -5.81 -12.69
C TYR A 134 -4.93 -6.25 -13.97
N MET A 135 -3.67 -5.90 -14.09
CA MET A 135 -2.79 -6.34 -15.16
C MET A 135 -1.83 -7.39 -14.58
N ASP A 136 -2.24 -8.61 -14.43
CA ASP A 136 -1.48 -9.82 -14.02
C ASP A 136 -0.10 -9.62 -13.32
N ASP A 137 0.11 -8.47 -12.70
CA ASP A 137 1.29 -8.11 -11.92
C ASP A 137 1.04 -8.39 -10.43
N SER A 138 0.86 -9.68 -10.13
CA SER A 138 0.65 -10.18 -8.77
C SER A 138 1.79 -9.81 -7.81
N ARG A 139 2.98 -9.56 -8.34
CA ARG A 139 4.19 -9.24 -7.55
C ARG A 139 4.03 -7.97 -6.72
N THR A 140 3.42 -6.94 -7.29
CA THR A 140 3.22 -5.65 -6.59
C THR A 140 2.37 -5.83 -5.33
N LEU A 141 1.23 -6.52 -5.44
CA LEU A 141 0.37 -6.78 -4.30
C LEU A 141 1.06 -7.67 -3.26
N ASP A 142 1.68 -8.77 -3.71
CA ASP A 142 2.32 -9.74 -2.82
C ASP A 142 3.46 -9.08 -2.01
N MET A 143 4.19 -8.14 -2.61
CA MET A 143 5.22 -7.34 -1.91
C MET A 143 4.62 -6.47 -0.81
N HIS A 144 3.56 -5.72 -1.11
CA HIS A 144 2.90 -4.90 -0.08
C HIS A 144 2.28 -5.73 1.04
N ILE A 145 1.73 -6.91 0.74
CA ILE A 145 1.26 -7.84 1.77
C ILE A 145 2.41 -8.34 2.64
N ARG A 146 3.55 -8.68 2.03
CA ARG A 146 4.75 -9.12 2.76
C ARG A 146 5.25 -8.05 3.72
N THR A 147 5.44 -6.82 3.24
CA THR A 147 5.92 -5.71 4.06
C THR A 147 4.91 -5.31 5.14
N LEU A 148 3.61 -5.34 4.83
CA LEU A 148 2.55 -5.13 5.80
C LEU A 148 2.61 -6.16 6.93
N ARG A 149 2.71 -7.45 6.61
CA ARG A 149 2.87 -8.51 7.63
C ARG A 149 4.08 -8.28 8.53
N GLN A 150 5.22 -7.89 7.96
CA GLN A 150 6.44 -7.60 8.73
C GLN A 150 6.23 -6.44 9.70
N LYS A 151 5.58 -5.36 9.27
CA LYS A 151 5.31 -4.18 10.10
C LYS A 151 4.29 -4.43 11.21
N LEU A 152 3.34 -5.33 10.99
CA LEU A 152 2.37 -5.75 12.00
C LEU A 152 2.94 -6.74 13.03
N GLY A 153 4.18 -7.19 12.87
CA GLY A 153 4.84 -8.10 13.80
C GLY A 153 4.04 -9.39 14.02
N ASN A 154 3.76 -9.73 15.28
CA ASN A 154 2.99 -10.93 15.65
C ASN A 154 1.56 -10.93 15.06
N CYS A 155 0.94 -9.76 14.92
CA CYS A 155 -0.39 -9.62 14.33
C CYS A 155 -0.38 -9.79 12.80
N GLY A 156 0.78 -9.75 12.14
CA GLY A 156 0.90 -9.98 10.71
C GLY A 156 0.42 -11.37 10.26
N ARG A 157 0.45 -12.36 11.14
CA ARG A 157 -0.08 -13.72 10.91
C ARG A 157 -1.60 -13.75 10.70
N LEU A 158 -2.32 -12.72 11.17
CA LEU A 158 -3.77 -12.59 10.95
C LEU A 158 -4.11 -12.36 9.48
N ILE A 159 -3.17 -11.82 8.69
CA ILE A 159 -3.34 -11.74 7.24
C ILE A 159 -2.92 -13.08 6.65
N GLU A 160 -3.88 -13.89 6.28
CA GLU A 160 -3.65 -15.22 5.71
C GLU A 160 -3.64 -15.22 4.18
N THR A 161 -2.89 -16.15 3.60
CA THR A 161 -2.94 -16.43 2.16
C THR A 161 -3.99 -17.52 1.91
N VAL A 162 -5.03 -17.19 1.16
CA VAL A 162 -6.03 -18.15 0.69
C VAL A 162 -5.56 -18.69 -0.67
N ARG A 163 -5.12 -19.95 -0.71
CA ARG A 163 -4.57 -20.57 -1.92
C ARG A 163 -5.51 -20.44 -3.10
N ASN A 164 -4.98 -20.09 -4.26
CA ASN A 164 -5.69 -19.87 -5.52
C ASN A 164 -6.76 -18.76 -5.49
N VAL A 165 -6.89 -18.00 -4.40
CA VAL A 165 -7.83 -16.89 -4.26
C VAL A 165 -7.07 -15.57 -4.05
N GLY A 166 -6.43 -15.40 -2.91
CA GLY A 166 -5.77 -14.16 -2.54
C GLY A 166 -5.47 -14.09 -1.05
N TYR A 167 -6.07 -13.13 -0.35
CA TYR A 167 -5.76 -12.86 1.06
C TYR A 167 -7.02 -12.56 1.88
N ARG A 168 -6.98 -12.85 3.17
CA ARG A 168 -7.98 -12.44 4.15
C ARG A 168 -7.31 -12.04 5.45
N LEU A 169 -8.00 -11.26 6.26
CA LEU A 169 -7.64 -11.04 7.65
C LEU A 169 -8.54 -11.92 8.51
N GLU A 170 -7.94 -12.85 9.23
CA GLU A 170 -8.67 -13.69 10.18
C GLU A 170 -9.02 -12.87 11.41
N ALA A 171 -10.31 -12.80 11.73
CA ALA A 171 -10.74 -12.25 13.00
C ALA A 171 -10.53 -13.34 14.06
N THR A 172 -9.56 -13.15 14.93
CA THR A 172 -9.50 -14.01 16.13
C THR A 172 -10.74 -13.71 16.98
N PRO A 173 -11.46 -14.72 17.43
CA PRO A 173 -12.61 -14.54 18.30
C PRO A 173 -12.27 -13.80 19.59
#